data_374a91ecefc16a0aaf7f15efe10297fc
#
_entry.id   374a91ecefc16a0aaf7f15efe10297fc
#
_cell.length_a   1.000
_cell.length_b   1.000
_cell.length_c   1.000
_cell.angle_alpha   90.00
_cell.angle_beta   90.00
_cell.angle_gamma   90.00
#
_symmetry.space_group_name_H-M   'P 1'
#
loop_
_entity.id
_entity.type
_entity.pdbx_description
1 polymer ?
#
loop_
_entity_poly.entity_id
_entity_poly.type
_entity_poly.pdbx_seq_one_letter_code
_entity_poly.pdbx_strand_id
1 'polypeptide(L)'
;MATQPGPCSLKSPTLHLPELPAKVFDPPPVACPGCYVALRDPAPSCPKCGYDAWSCVERFPWIPPPLERIMDVDDRLPVKERALIETSADLIEQAFPQVRLHICLGRLHPDTDPREFGFWLFNASVPPDEEAASHRPWSILLVIDRASRRASLTLGYGLDPFISDRRLTACLESAAPDFAKGRYGRGTATCLRNLHTQLITSRRNASYIADKFRQSFEDGTVSSDMLIDCISLARRSPY
;
A
#
# COMPACT_ATOMS: atom_id res chain seq x y z
N MET A 1 62.66 23.30 4.00
CA MET A 1 62.22 21.92 3.68
C MET A 1 61.09 21.57 4.65
N ALA A 2 59.86 21.67 4.23
CA ALA A 2 58.68 21.34 5.04
C ALA A 2 58.18 19.97 4.58
N THR A 3 58.18 19.00 5.50
CA THR A 3 57.70 17.65 5.32
C THR A 3 56.15 17.64 5.36
N GLN A 4 55.50 17.24 4.28
CA GLN A 4 54.04 17.01 4.21
C GLN A 4 53.71 15.74 4.99
N PRO A 5 52.60 15.72 5.78
CA PRO A 5 52.11 14.50 6.40
C PRO A 5 51.39 13.66 5.34
N GLY A 6 51.67 12.35 5.29
CA GLY A 6 51.08 11.38 4.39
C GLY A 6 49.60 11.14 4.71
N PRO A 7 48.83 10.57 3.74
CA PRO A 7 47.40 10.33 3.91
C PRO A 7 47.12 9.23 4.94
N CYS A 8 46.34 9.59 5.96
CA CYS A 8 45.82 8.66 6.95
C CYS A 8 44.80 7.72 6.30
N SER A 9 45.17 6.47 6.06
CA SER A 9 44.28 5.44 5.52
C SER A 9 43.41 4.92 6.65
N LEU A 10 42.23 5.52 6.80
CA LEU A 10 41.14 4.96 7.62
C LEU A 10 40.56 3.74 6.90
N LYS A 11 41.00 2.57 7.35
CA LYS A 11 40.31 1.31 6.98
C LYS A 11 38.95 1.31 7.66
N SER A 12 37.88 1.57 6.89
CA SER A 12 36.51 1.36 7.35
C SER A 12 36.35 -0.09 7.77
N PRO A 13 35.83 -0.41 8.96
CA PRO A 13 35.51 -1.76 9.33
C PRO A 13 34.38 -2.25 8.41
N THR A 14 34.66 -3.26 7.61
CA THR A 14 33.65 -3.97 6.81
C THR A 14 32.77 -4.72 7.81
N LEU A 15 31.57 -4.19 8.06
CA LEU A 15 30.55 -4.91 8.83
C LEU A 15 30.14 -6.12 7.99
N HIS A 16 30.62 -7.31 8.34
CA HIS A 16 30.06 -8.54 7.83
C HIS A 16 28.68 -8.74 8.48
N LEU A 17 27.63 -8.32 7.76
CA LEU A 17 26.29 -8.74 8.09
C LEU A 17 26.21 -10.24 7.83
N PRO A 18 25.67 -11.05 8.77
CA PRO A 18 25.45 -12.46 8.52
C PRO A 18 24.54 -12.60 7.29
N GLU A 19 24.92 -13.48 6.36
CA GLU A 19 24.06 -13.82 5.23
C GLU A 19 22.74 -14.37 5.78
N LEU A 20 21.68 -13.59 5.65
CA LEU A 20 20.33 -14.04 5.99
C LEU A 20 19.99 -15.19 5.03
N PRO A 21 19.52 -16.34 5.53
CA PRO A 21 19.14 -17.44 4.68
C PRO A 21 18.07 -16.98 3.67
N ALA A 22 18.30 -17.26 2.39
CA ALA A 22 17.48 -16.81 1.25
C ALA A 22 15.97 -17.13 1.34
N LYS A 23 15.54 -17.94 2.30
CA LYS A 23 14.15 -18.33 2.54
C LYS A 23 13.35 -17.40 3.47
N VAL A 24 13.98 -16.36 4.06
CA VAL A 24 13.33 -15.49 5.06
C VAL A 24 12.43 -14.44 4.43
N PHE A 25 12.59 -14.17 3.14
CA PHE A 25 11.75 -13.22 2.40
C PHE A 25 11.10 -13.90 1.19
N ASP A 26 10.12 -14.78 1.44
CA ASP A 26 9.13 -15.06 0.40
C ASP A 26 8.17 -13.87 0.36
N PRO A 27 8.22 -12.98 -0.64
CA PRO A 27 7.26 -11.89 -0.73
C PRO A 27 5.85 -12.50 -0.80
N PRO A 28 4.84 -11.87 -0.17
CA PRO A 28 3.47 -12.35 -0.28
C PRO A 28 3.10 -12.45 -1.77
N PRO A 29 2.36 -13.50 -2.18
CA PRO A 29 2.00 -13.67 -3.57
C PRO A 29 1.20 -12.46 -4.05
N VAL A 30 1.66 -11.82 -5.12
CA VAL A 30 0.96 -10.72 -5.77
C VAL A 30 -0.24 -11.27 -6.53
N ALA A 31 -1.41 -10.70 -6.35
CA ALA A 31 -2.59 -11.11 -7.11
C ALA A 31 -2.54 -10.53 -8.53
N CYS A 32 -2.82 -11.35 -9.53
CA CYS A 32 -2.96 -10.89 -10.92
C CYS A 32 -4.09 -9.86 -11.04
N PRO A 33 -3.87 -8.67 -11.61
CA PRO A 33 -4.92 -7.66 -11.76
C PRO A 33 -6.10 -8.13 -12.63
N GLY A 34 -5.84 -8.99 -13.62
CA GLY A 34 -6.86 -9.45 -14.56
C GLY A 34 -7.71 -10.63 -14.07
N CYS A 35 -7.17 -11.57 -13.29
CA CYS A 35 -7.91 -12.78 -12.88
C CYS A 35 -7.79 -13.16 -11.41
N TYR A 36 -7.07 -12.35 -10.64
CA TYR A 36 -6.89 -12.48 -9.18
C TYR A 36 -6.20 -13.77 -8.71
N VAL A 37 -5.60 -14.54 -9.60
CA VAL A 37 -4.78 -15.67 -9.18
C VAL A 37 -3.52 -15.16 -8.46
N ALA A 38 -3.14 -15.82 -7.39
CA ALA A 38 -1.89 -15.50 -6.69
C ALA A 38 -0.69 -15.89 -7.57
N LEU A 39 0.18 -14.91 -7.84
CA LEU A 39 1.45 -15.09 -8.56
C LEU A 39 2.55 -15.27 -7.52
N ARG A 40 3.21 -16.42 -7.54
CA ARG A 40 4.29 -16.74 -6.59
C ARG A 40 5.63 -16.20 -7.05
N ASP A 41 5.84 -16.18 -8.37
CA ASP A 41 7.09 -15.76 -8.99
C ASP A 41 6.86 -14.58 -9.94
N PRO A 42 7.82 -13.66 -10.07
CA PRO A 42 7.78 -12.62 -11.08
C PRO A 42 7.70 -13.25 -12.48
N ALA A 43 6.66 -12.94 -13.22
CA ALA A 43 6.47 -13.41 -14.58
C ALA A 43 6.09 -12.23 -15.48
N PRO A 44 6.54 -12.20 -16.76
CA PRO A 44 6.19 -11.13 -17.69
C PRO A 44 4.70 -11.10 -18.01
N SER A 45 4.00 -12.22 -17.85
CA SER A 45 2.56 -12.35 -18.02
C SER A 45 1.96 -13.35 -17.03
N CYS A 46 0.68 -13.20 -16.73
CA CYS A 46 -0.02 -14.11 -15.85
C CYS A 46 -0.17 -15.51 -16.50
N PRO A 47 0.30 -16.59 -15.87
CA PRO A 47 0.20 -17.94 -16.43
C PRO A 47 -1.23 -18.45 -16.58
N LYS A 48 -2.21 -17.84 -15.88
CA LYS A 48 -3.61 -18.25 -15.95
C LYS A 48 -4.42 -17.53 -17.02
N CYS A 49 -4.24 -16.22 -17.19
CA CYS A 49 -5.08 -15.43 -18.10
C CYS A 49 -4.29 -14.63 -19.15
N GLY A 50 -2.96 -14.71 -19.14
CA GLY A 50 -2.10 -13.99 -20.09
C GLY A 50 -1.95 -12.49 -19.79
N TYR A 51 -2.57 -11.96 -18.74
CA TYR A 51 -2.49 -10.52 -18.42
C TYR A 51 -1.03 -10.08 -18.23
N ASP A 52 -0.66 -9.01 -18.90
CA ASP A 52 0.67 -8.41 -18.87
C ASP A 52 0.58 -6.87 -18.88
N ALA A 53 1.72 -6.19 -18.98
CA ALA A 53 1.76 -4.73 -19.05
C ALA A 53 1.07 -4.17 -20.28
N TRP A 54 1.12 -4.89 -21.42
CA TRP A 54 0.46 -4.47 -22.66
C TRP A 54 -1.06 -4.56 -22.55
N SER A 55 -1.58 -5.61 -21.95
CA SER A 55 -3.01 -5.76 -21.64
C SER A 55 -3.55 -4.57 -20.86
N CYS A 56 -2.73 -4.02 -19.94
CA CYS A 56 -3.08 -2.84 -19.18
C CYS A 56 -3.12 -1.58 -20.06
N VAL A 57 -2.13 -1.40 -20.95
CA VAL A 57 -2.05 -0.25 -21.86
C VAL A 57 -3.17 -0.28 -22.92
N GLU A 58 -3.49 -1.46 -23.46
CA GLU A 58 -4.59 -1.62 -24.41
C GLU A 58 -5.95 -1.32 -23.78
N ARG A 59 -6.14 -1.72 -22.53
CA ARG A 59 -7.39 -1.49 -21.79
C ARG A 59 -7.57 -0.05 -21.36
N PHE A 60 -6.48 0.63 -21.03
CA PHE A 60 -6.45 2.02 -20.59
C PHE A 60 -5.49 2.85 -21.47
N PRO A 61 -5.87 3.14 -22.73
CA PRO A 61 -4.99 3.81 -23.70
C PRO A 61 -4.85 5.32 -23.47
N TRP A 62 -5.15 5.80 -22.28
CA TRP A 62 -5.08 7.21 -21.91
C TRP A 62 -3.83 7.50 -21.09
N ILE A 63 -3.41 8.76 -21.14
CA ILE A 63 -2.42 9.26 -20.19
C ILE A 63 -3.13 9.42 -18.83
N PRO A 64 -2.68 8.71 -17.79
CA PRO A 64 -3.32 8.82 -16.49
C PRO A 64 -3.07 10.21 -15.91
N PRO A 65 -4.07 10.80 -15.22
CA PRO A 65 -3.86 12.04 -14.49
C PRO A 65 -2.90 11.83 -13.31
N PRO A 66 -2.24 12.89 -12.82
CA PRO A 66 -1.51 12.84 -11.58
C PRO A 66 -2.45 12.42 -10.44
N LEU A 67 -1.92 11.68 -9.46
CA LEU A 67 -2.71 11.29 -8.30
C LEU A 67 -2.89 12.49 -7.37
N GLU A 68 -4.07 13.05 -7.39
CA GLU A 68 -4.50 14.07 -6.43
C GLU A 68 -5.13 13.42 -5.19
N ARG A 69 -5.27 14.17 -4.12
CA ARG A 69 -5.90 13.70 -2.89
C ARG A 69 -7.35 13.29 -3.11
N ILE A 70 -8.13 14.10 -3.83
CA ILE A 70 -9.53 13.81 -4.18
C ILE A 70 -9.76 14.15 -5.65
N MET A 71 -9.88 13.13 -6.47
CA MET A 71 -10.23 13.20 -7.89
C MET A 71 -11.72 12.88 -8.03
N ASP A 72 -12.56 13.92 -8.08
CA ASP A 72 -14.00 13.80 -8.34
C ASP A 72 -14.24 14.02 -9.84
N VAL A 73 -14.14 12.96 -10.61
CA VAL A 73 -14.15 13.01 -12.09
C VAL A 73 -15.45 13.57 -12.65
N ASP A 74 -16.57 13.34 -11.98
CA ASP A 74 -17.90 13.78 -12.43
C ASP A 74 -18.32 15.11 -11.79
N ASP A 75 -17.50 15.70 -10.92
CA ASP A 75 -17.81 16.90 -10.12
C ASP A 75 -19.18 16.80 -9.39
N ARG A 76 -19.43 15.65 -8.77
CA ARG A 76 -20.71 15.33 -8.10
C ARG A 76 -20.58 15.12 -6.60
N LEU A 77 -19.42 15.38 -6.03
CA LEU A 77 -19.21 15.25 -4.60
C LEU A 77 -19.64 16.55 -3.89
N PRO A 78 -20.70 16.52 -3.08
CA PRO A 78 -21.13 17.70 -2.35
C PRO A 78 -20.02 18.23 -1.43
N VAL A 79 -19.92 19.54 -1.29
CA VAL A 79 -18.89 20.22 -0.46
C VAL A 79 -18.82 19.63 0.96
N LYS A 80 -19.97 19.35 1.57
CA LYS A 80 -20.03 18.74 2.92
C LYS A 80 -19.46 17.33 2.94
N GLU A 81 -19.69 16.54 1.89
CA GLU A 81 -19.14 15.19 1.80
C GLU A 81 -17.64 15.20 1.48
N ARG A 82 -17.18 16.15 0.67
CA ARG A 82 -15.74 16.38 0.44
C ARG A 82 -15.03 16.68 1.74
N ALA A 83 -15.56 17.59 2.56
CA ALA A 83 -14.98 17.93 3.86
C ALA A 83 -14.90 16.73 4.82
N LEU A 84 -15.86 15.79 4.78
CA LEU A 84 -15.80 14.56 5.56
C LEU A 84 -14.65 13.65 5.11
N ILE A 85 -14.42 13.56 3.81
CA ILE A 85 -13.29 12.79 3.26
C ILE A 85 -11.98 13.44 3.70
N GLU A 86 -11.83 14.74 3.49
CA GLU A 86 -10.63 15.51 3.85
C GLU A 86 -10.27 15.33 5.33
N THR A 87 -11.25 15.54 6.23
CA THR A 87 -11.04 15.34 7.66
C THR A 87 -10.59 13.92 7.99
N SER A 88 -11.17 12.90 7.32
CA SER A 88 -10.81 11.50 7.57
C SER A 88 -9.43 11.15 7.00
N ALA A 89 -9.04 11.76 5.89
CA ALA A 89 -7.72 11.63 5.30
C ALA A 89 -6.65 12.30 6.16
N ASP A 90 -6.92 13.51 6.66
CA ASP A 90 -6.03 14.24 7.57
C ASP A 90 -5.68 13.43 8.82
N LEU A 91 -6.66 12.73 9.40
CA LEU A 91 -6.41 11.85 10.56
C LEU A 91 -5.38 10.76 10.26
N ILE A 92 -5.42 10.19 9.07
CA ILE A 92 -4.45 9.16 8.66
C ILE A 92 -3.09 9.78 8.42
N GLU A 93 -3.02 10.84 7.63
CA GLU A 93 -1.74 11.48 7.24
C GLU A 93 -1.04 12.15 8.42
N GLN A 94 -1.79 12.67 9.40
CA GLN A 94 -1.21 13.18 10.66
C GLN A 94 -0.64 12.05 11.54
N ALA A 95 -1.33 10.92 11.61
CA ALA A 95 -0.86 9.76 12.38
C ALA A 95 0.30 9.01 11.70
N PHE A 96 0.39 9.11 10.37
CA PHE A 96 1.36 8.45 9.51
C PHE A 96 1.88 9.43 8.45
N PRO A 97 2.83 10.32 8.77
CA PRO A 97 3.28 11.37 7.85
C PRO A 97 3.86 10.88 6.52
N GLN A 98 4.31 9.61 6.45
CA GLN A 98 4.78 8.99 5.21
C GLN A 98 3.64 8.53 4.29
N VAL A 99 2.42 8.32 4.84
CA VAL A 99 1.27 7.85 4.05
C VAL A 99 0.67 9.00 3.26
N ARG A 100 0.28 8.72 2.00
CA ARG A 100 -0.51 9.63 1.16
C ARG A 100 -1.77 8.92 0.70
N LEU A 101 -2.87 9.63 0.78
CA LEU A 101 -4.18 9.13 0.37
C LEU A 101 -4.62 9.77 -0.93
N HIS A 102 -5.09 8.92 -1.84
CA HIS A 102 -5.67 9.31 -3.10
C HIS A 102 -7.04 8.68 -3.21
N ILE A 103 -8.05 9.47 -3.53
CA ILE A 103 -9.44 9.02 -3.65
C ILE A 103 -9.95 9.42 -5.03
N CYS A 104 -10.28 8.44 -5.85
CA CYS A 104 -10.84 8.63 -7.18
C CYS A 104 -12.32 8.22 -7.17
N LEU A 105 -13.19 9.19 -7.43
CA LEU A 105 -14.63 8.99 -7.54
C LEU A 105 -15.07 9.33 -8.97
N GLY A 106 -15.78 8.41 -9.61
CA GLY A 106 -16.26 8.64 -10.96
C GLY A 106 -17.18 7.53 -11.42
N ARG A 107 -17.53 7.59 -12.70
CA ARG A 107 -18.22 6.53 -13.42
C ARG A 107 -17.22 5.83 -14.32
N LEU A 108 -16.93 4.57 -14.02
CA LEU A 108 -16.13 3.74 -14.91
C LEU A 108 -17.00 3.18 -16.05
N HIS A 109 -16.32 2.74 -17.12
CA HIS A 109 -17.01 2.01 -18.18
C HIS A 109 -17.59 0.69 -17.60
N PRO A 110 -18.78 0.22 -18.04
CA PRO A 110 -19.43 -0.98 -17.48
C PRO A 110 -18.55 -2.23 -17.40
N ASP A 111 -17.65 -2.39 -18.37
CA ASP A 111 -16.73 -3.53 -18.45
C ASP A 111 -15.44 -3.34 -17.65
N THR A 112 -15.30 -2.22 -16.93
CA THR A 112 -14.09 -1.91 -16.14
C THR A 112 -14.26 -2.37 -14.70
N ASP A 113 -13.34 -3.19 -14.23
CA ASP A 113 -13.24 -3.51 -12.81
C ASP A 113 -12.50 -2.37 -12.08
N PRO A 114 -13.09 -1.81 -10.99
CA PRO A 114 -12.43 -0.75 -10.21
C PRO A 114 -11.04 -1.14 -9.69
N ARG A 115 -10.78 -2.43 -9.47
CA ARG A 115 -9.48 -2.93 -9.01
C ARG A 115 -8.44 -2.85 -10.13
N GLU A 116 -8.79 -3.30 -11.33
CA GLU A 116 -7.91 -3.21 -12.50
C GLU A 116 -7.62 -1.74 -12.86
N PHE A 117 -8.66 -0.90 -12.85
CA PHE A 117 -8.50 0.54 -13.05
C PHE A 117 -7.61 1.18 -11.98
N GLY A 118 -7.82 0.83 -10.71
CA GLY A 118 -7.01 1.31 -9.60
C GLY A 118 -5.55 0.88 -9.72
N PHE A 119 -5.29 -0.36 -10.11
CA PHE A 119 -3.94 -0.84 -10.38
C PHE A 119 -3.26 -0.04 -11.49
N TRP A 120 -3.95 0.16 -12.63
CA TRP A 120 -3.43 0.98 -13.73
C TRP A 120 -3.18 2.42 -13.28
N LEU A 121 -4.17 3.08 -12.72
CA LEU A 121 -4.06 4.48 -12.31
C LEU A 121 -2.93 4.68 -11.31
N PHE A 122 -2.82 3.79 -10.33
CA PHE A 122 -1.76 3.86 -9.32
C PHE A 122 -0.37 3.70 -9.90
N ASN A 123 -0.17 2.76 -10.83
CA ASN A 123 1.16 2.46 -11.36
C ASN A 123 1.56 3.32 -12.57
N ALA A 124 0.61 3.75 -13.40
CA ALA A 124 0.87 4.51 -14.61
C ALA A 124 0.93 6.03 -14.38
N SER A 125 0.31 6.56 -13.31
CA SER A 125 0.41 7.99 -12.98
C SER A 125 1.85 8.39 -12.65
N VAL A 126 2.30 9.46 -13.28
CA VAL A 126 3.63 10.03 -13.03
C VAL A 126 3.56 10.95 -11.81
N PRO A 127 4.40 10.77 -10.79
CA PRO A 127 4.49 11.70 -9.68
C PRO A 127 4.92 13.10 -10.19
N PRO A 128 4.36 14.19 -9.66
CA PRO A 128 4.69 15.53 -10.11
C PRO A 128 6.14 15.96 -9.77
N ASP A 129 6.72 15.38 -8.73
CA ASP A 129 8.03 15.69 -8.21
C ASP A 129 8.66 14.51 -7.45
N GLU A 130 9.89 14.68 -6.97
CA GLU A 130 10.63 13.66 -6.22
C GLU A 130 10.01 13.38 -4.85
N GLU A 131 9.41 14.37 -4.21
CA GLU A 131 8.73 14.19 -2.92
C GLU A 131 7.52 13.27 -3.10
N ALA A 132 6.66 13.54 -4.07
CA ALA A 132 5.53 12.67 -4.41
C ALA A 132 5.99 11.26 -4.80
N ALA A 133 7.10 11.12 -5.55
CA ALA A 133 7.69 9.84 -5.89
C ALA A 133 8.15 9.06 -4.65
N SER A 134 8.75 9.72 -3.66
CA SER A 134 9.20 9.10 -2.41
C SER A 134 8.06 8.57 -1.55
N HIS A 135 6.87 9.16 -1.65
CA HIS A 135 5.67 8.70 -0.95
C HIS A 135 4.93 7.57 -1.65
N ARG A 136 5.22 7.28 -2.93
CA ARG A 136 4.52 6.24 -3.70
C ARG A 136 4.47 4.87 -3.00
N PRO A 137 5.55 4.36 -2.40
CA PRO A 137 5.50 3.08 -1.67
C PRO A 137 4.53 3.07 -0.48
N TRP A 138 4.22 4.24 0.07
CA TRP A 138 3.35 4.44 1.23
C TRP A 138 1.99 5.02 0.86
N SER A 139 1.69 5.13 -0.42
CA SER A 139 0.43 5.69 -0.90
C SER A 139 -0.69 4.65 -0.89
N ILE A 140 -1.91 5.13 -0.74
CA ILE A 140 -3.14 4.33 -0.79
C ILE A 140 -4.09 4.99 -1.78
N LEU A 141 -4.55 4.24 -2.77
CA LEU A 141 -5.56 4.71 -3.72
C LEU A 141 -6.88 3.99 -3.47
N LEU A 142 -7.92 4.74 -3.17
CA LEU A 142 -9.29 4.27 -3.12
C LEU A 142 -10.02 4.70 -4.40
N VAL A 143 -10.44 3.75 -5.20
CA VAL A 143 -11.28 3.96 -6.38
C VAL A 143 -12.73 3.63 -6.05
N ILE A 144 -13.65 4.51 -6.41
CA ILE A 144 -15.09 4.33 -6.21
C ILE A 144 -15.81 4.53 -7.54
N ASP A 145 -16.36 3.45 -8.08
CA ASP A 145 -17.22 3.50 -9.25
C ASP A 145 -18.67 3.72 -8.83
N ARG A 146 -19.17 4.90 -9.17
CA ARG A 146 -20.55 5.29 -8.86
C ARG A 146 -21.58 4.54 -9.70
N ALA A 147 -21.22 4.03 -10.88
CA ALA A 147 -22.13 3.33 -11.76
C ALA A 147 -22.44 1.94 -11.22
N SER A 148 -21.40 1.16 -10.93
CA SER A 148 -21.53 -0.20 -10.38
C SER A 148 -21.68 -0.24 -8.86
N ARG A 149 -21.46 0.88 -8.16
CA ARG A 149 -21.39 0.98 -6.68
C ARG A 149 -20.33 0.08 -6.07
N ARG A 150 -19.27 -0.17 -6.83
CA ARG A 150 -18.11 -0.96 -6.40
C ARG A 150 -16.96 -0.04 -6.05
N ALA A 151 -16.09 -0.52 -5.17
CA ALA A 151 -14.90 0.20 -4.80
C ALA A 151 -13.71 -0.75 -4.65
N SER A 152 -12.50 -0.22 -4.79
CA SER A 152 -11.26 -0.96 -4.59
C SER A 152 -10.24 -0.12 -3.84
N LEU A 153 -9.35 -0.78 -3.10
CA LEU A 153 -8.18 -0.20 -2.45
C LEU A 153 -6.93 -0.78 -3.09
N THR A 154 -6.02 0.08 -3.49
CA THR A 154 -4.68 -0.27 -3.98
C THR A 154 -3.66 0.33 -3.03
N LEU A 155 -2.71 -0.48 -2.57
CA LEU A 155 -1.64 -0.08 -1.67
C LEU A 155 -0.31 0.03 -2.41
N GLY A 156 0.53 0.96 -1.97
CA GLY A 156 1.95 0.93 -2.29
C GLY A 156 2.68 -0.18 -1.54
N TYR A 157 3.75 -0.68 -2.12
CA TYR A 157 4.51 -1.83 -1.61
C TYR A 157 5.02 -1.68 -0.18
N GLY A 158 5.24 -0.45 0.28
CA GLY A 158 5.64 -0.17 1.66
C GLY A 158 4.58 -0.53 2.70
N LEU A 159 3.31 -0.58 2.30
CA LEU A 159 2.17 -0.89 3.18
C LEU A 159 1.75 -2.36 3.14
N ASP A 160 2.06 -3.08 2.06
CA ASP A 160 1.67 -4.49 1.88
C ASP A 160 2.01 -5.40 3.07
N PRO A 161 3.20 -5.30 3.70
CA PRO A 161 3.53 -6.17 4.83
C PRO A 161 2.68 -5.91 6.08
N PHE A 162 2.04 -4.73 6.16
CA PHE A 162 1.35 -4.29 7.38
C PHE A 162 -0.16 -4.47 7.34
N ILE A 163 -0.77 -4.57 6.14
CA ILE A 163 -2.22 -4.66 6.00
C ILE A 163 -2.57 -5.80 5.04
N SER A 164 -3.28 -6.81 5.55
CA SER A 164 -3.74 -7.92 4.74
C SER A 164 -4.96 -7.56 3.89
N ASP A 165 -5.14 -8.26 2.76
CA ASP A 165 -6.31 -8.12 1.88
C ASP A 165 -7.64 -8.26 2.62
N ARG A 166 -7.72 -9.17 3.59
CA ARG A 166 -8.90 -9.34 4.44
C ARG A 166 -9.26 -8.06 5.21
N ARG A 167 -8.26 -7.35 5.73
CA ARG A 167 -8.47 -6.08 6.45
C ARG A 167 -8.91 -4.97 5.51
N LEU A 168 -8.33 -4.92 4.30
CA LEU A 168 -8.75 -3.96 3.27
C LEU A 168 -10.19 -4.22 2.84
N THR A 169 -10.56 -5.48 2.62
CA THR A 169 -11.93 -5.89 2.31
C THR A 169 -12.90 -5.45 3.40
N ALA A 170 -12.56 -5.65 4.67
CA ALA A 170 -13.39 -5.21 5.80
C ALA A 170 -13.57 -3.67 5.85
N CYS A 171 -12.54 -2.90 5.46
CA CYS A 171 -12.67 -1.44 5.32
C CYS A 171 -13.69 -1.06 4.23
N LEU A 172 -13.64 -1.71 3.06
CA LEU A 172 -14.60 -1.49 1.98
C LEU A 172 -16.01 -1.93 2.34
N GLU A 173 -16.16 -3.09 2.96
CA GLU A 173 -17.45 -3.61 3.43
C GLU A 173 -18.14 -2.68 4.43
N SER A 174 -17.37 -2.02 5.29
CA SER A 174 -17.91 -1.03 6.24
C SER A 174 -18.54 0.19 5.55
N ALA A 175 -18.10 0.52 4.35
CA ALA A 175 -18.61 1.63 3.54
C ALA A 175 -19.78 1.22 2.63
N ALA A 176 -19.94 -0.08 2.35
CA ALA A 176 -20.92 -0.59 1.39
C ALA A 176 -22.37 -0.13 1.66
N PRO A 177 -22.88 -0.04 2.92
CA PRO A 177 -24.24 0.45 3.16
C PRO A 177 -24.46 1.92 2.74
N ASP A 178 -23.42 2.76 2.82
CA ASP A 178 -23.49 4.16 2.38
C ASP A 178 -23.35 4.25 0.85
N PHE A 179 -22.46 3.48 0.23
CA PHE A 179 -22.33 3.42 -1.22
C PHE A 179 -23.63 2.92 -1.89
N ALA A 180 -24.26 1.90 -1.32
CA ALA A 180 -25.56 1.41 -1.79
C ALA A 180 -26.64 2.48 -1.81
N LYS A 181 -26.59 3.46 -0.91
CA LYS A 181 -27.51 4.61 -0.80
C LYS A 181 -27.04 5.83 -1.58
N GLY A 182 -25.93 5.74 -2.34
CA GLY A 182 -25.35 6.85 -3.09
C GLY A 182 -24.67 7.93 -2.22
N ARG A 183 -24.42 7.65 -0.93
CA ARG A 183 -23.74 8.56 0.01
C ARG A 183 -22.24 8.35 -0.03
N TYR A 184 -21.62 8.71 -1.14
CA TYR A 184 -20.23 8.34 -1.45
C TYR A 184 -19.22 8.99 -0.51
N GLY A 185 -19.37 10.28 -0.19
CA GLY A 185 -18.46 10.95 0.74
C GLY A 185 -18.53 10.36 2.14
N ARG A 186 -19.73 10.03 2.64
CA ARG A 186 -19.91 9.40 3.95
C ARG A 186 -19.33 7.99 3.96
N GLY A 187 -19.59 7.19 2.93
CA GLY A 187 -19.02 5.85 2.80
C GLY A 187 -17.49 5.89 2.77
N THR A 188 -16.92 6.81 1.96
CA THR A 188 -15.47 7.03 1.91
C THR A 188 -14.90 7.36 3.28
N ALA A 189 -15.49 8.33 3.98
CA ALA A 189 -15.04 8.68 5.34
C ALA A 189 -15.13 7.51 6.32
N THR A 190 -16.14 6.64 6.18
CA THR A 190 -16.27 5.42 6.99
C THR A 190 -15.16 4.42 6.67
N CYS A 191 -14.87 4.18 5.38
CA CYS A 191 -13.76 3.34 4.94
C CYS A 191 -12.42 3.85 5.50
N LEU A 192 -12.14 5.15 5.37
CA LEU A 192 -10.90 5.77 5.84
C LEU A 192 -10.73 5.67 7.37
N ARG A 193 -11.80 5.86 8.16
CA ARG A 193 -11.72 5.68 9.61
C ARG A 193 -11.38 4.24 10.02
N ASN A 194 -11.95 3.25 9.31
CA ASN A 194 -11.59 1.86 9.54
C ASN A 194 -10.15 1.58 9.12
N LEU A 195 -9.73 2.11 7.98
CA LEU A 195 -8.36 2.01 7.52
C LEU A 195 -7.37 2.61 8.52
N HIS A 196 -7.67 3.79 9.07
CA HIS A 196 -6.90 4.40 10.16
C HIS A 196 -6.74 3.45 11.35
N THR A 197 -7.84 2.82 11.78
CA THR A 197 -7.81 1.85 12.89
C THR A 197 -6.92 0.65 12.57
N GLN A 198 -6.97 0.13 11.33
CA GLN A 198 -6.10 -0.97 10.88
C GLN A 198 -4.62 -0.56 10.88
N LEU A 199 -4.30 0.63 10.37
CA LEU A 199 -2.93 1.15 10.38
C LEU A 199 -2.38 1.32 11.80
N ILE A 200 -3.17 1.87 12.74
CA ILE A 200 -2.78 2.00 14.15
C ILE A 200 -2.52 0.62 14.77
N THR A 201 -3.38 -0.36 14.50
CA THR A 201 -3.20 -1.73 14.99
C THR A 201 -1.93 -2.36 14.45
N SER A 202 -1.67 -2.20 13.14
CA SER A 202 -0.45 -2.71 12.50
C SER A 202 0.81 -2.05 13.07
N ARG A 203 0.80 -0.74 13.32
CA ARG A 203 1.92 -0.03 13.96
C ARG A 203 2.21 -0.59 15.36
N ARG A 204 1.18 -0.83 16.18
CA ARG A 204 1.35 -1.40 17.52
C ARG A 204 1.96 -2.80 17.46
N ASN A 205 1.51 -3.63 16.54
CA ASN A 205 2.06 -4.97 16.33
C ASN A 205 3.52 -4.92 15.88
N ALA A 206 3.86 -4.03 14.95
CA ALA A 206 5.24 -3.85 14.50
C ALA A 206 6.15 -3.38 15.64
N SER A 207 5.72 -2.43 16.46
CA SER A 207 6.48 -1.98 17.63
C SER A 207 6.70 -3.10 18.64
N TYR A 208 5.66 -3.88 18.94
CA TYR A 208 5.77 -5.03 19.84
C TYR A 208 6.77 -6.08 19.34
N ILE A 209 6.76 -6.36 18.04
CA ILE A 209 7.72 -7.30 17.42
C ILE A 209 9.14 -6.73 17.49
N ALA A 210 9.32 -5.44 17.18
CA ALA A 210 10.61 -4.78 17.24
C ALA A 210 11.19 -4.75 18.67
N ASP A 211 10.36 -4.51 19.68
CA ASP A 211 10.79 -4.49 21.08
C ASP A 211 11.19 -5.89 21.58
N LYS A 212 10.41 -6.92 21.22
CA LYS A 212 10.79 -8.31 21.49
C LYS A 212 12.10 -8.69 20.81
N PHE A 213 12.30 -8.23 19.59
CA PHE A 213 13.52 -8.47 18.84
C PHE A 213 14.74 -7.83 19.52
N ARG A 214 14.59 -6.57 19.97
CA ARG A 214 15.63 -5.85 20.71
C ARG A 214 15.99 -6.55 22.00
N GLN A 215 15.00 -6.95 22.80
CA GLN A 215 15.21 -7.70 24.04
C GLN A 215 15.95 -9.01 23.81
N SER A 216 15.54 -9.79 22.80
CA SER A 216 16.22 -11.05 22.48
C SER A 216 17.65 -10.86 21.99
N PHE A 217 17.97 -9.71 21.40
CA PHE A 217 19.31 -9.35 20.97
C PHE A 217 20.19 -8.96 22.19
N GLU A 218 19.64 -8.20 23.13
CA GLU A 218 20.31 -7.80 24.36
C GLU A 218 20.56 -8.99 25.31
N ASP A 219 19.66 -9.94 25.35
CA ASP A 219 19.74 -11.16 26.16
C ASP A 219 20.61 -12.25 25.53
N GLY A 220 21.16 -12.05 24.32
CA GLY A 220 22.00 -13.02 23.61
C GLY A 220 21.29 -14.31 23.22
N THR A 221 19.96 -14.33 23.25
CA THR A 221 19.10 -15.51 22.99
C THR A 221 18.57 -15.58 21.57
N VAL A 222 19.10 -14.76 20.64
CA VAL A 222 18.67 -14.79 19.24
C VAL A 222 19.15 -16.06 18.57
N SER A 223 18.29 -17.08 18.51
CA SER A 223 18.44 -18.16 17.53
C SER A 223 17.77 -17.74 16.21
N SER A 224 18.31 -18.24 15.09
CA SER A 224 17.71 -18.04 13.76
C SER A 224 16.24 -18.47 13.69
N ASP A 225 15.83 -19.39 14.55
CA ASP A 225 14.47 -19.92 14.65
C ASP A 225 13.48 -18.90 15.26
N MET A 226 13.93 -18.06 16.19
CA MET A 226 13.09 -16.98 16.76
C MET A 226 12.80 -15.86 15.74
N LEU A 227 13.73 -15.60 14.82
CA LEU A 227 13.51 -14.69 13.69
C LEU A 227 12.38 -15.17 12.79
N ILE A 228 12.39 -16.46 12.49
CA ILE A 228 11.36 -17.13 11.68
C ILE A 228 10.01 -17.11 12.40
N ASP A 229 9.99 -17.34 13.71
CA ASP A 229 8.77 -17.33 14.51
C ASP A 229 8.18 -15.92 14.67
N CYS A 230 8.98 -14.88 14.88
CA CYS A 230 8.50 -13.50 14.96
C CYS A 230 7.90 -13.01 13.63
N ILE A 231 8.52 -13.35 12.50
CA ILE A 231 8.02 -13.06 11.15
C ILE A 231 6.77 -13.89 10.85
N SER A 232 6.74 -15.17 11.26
CA SER A 232 5.60 -16.08 11.12
C SER A 232 4.42 -15.65 12.00
N LEU A 233 4.65 -15.12 13.19
CA LEU A 233 3.61 -14.58 14.08
C LEU A 233 3.02 -13.27 13.52
N ALA A 234 3.82 -12.41 12.92
CA ALA A 234 3.33 -11.24 12.20
C ALA A 234 2.44 -11.62 10.99
N ARG A 235 2.72 -12.76 10.35
CA ARG A 235 1.94 -13.33 9.23
C ARG A 235 0.71 -14.15 9.69
N ARG A 236 0.75 -14.73 10.88
CA ARG A 236 -0.31 -15.61 11.42
C ARG A 236 -1.26 -14.95 12.38
N SER A 237 -1.12 -13.63 12.65
CA SER A 237 -2.10 -12.93 13.46
C SER A 237 -3.47 -13.03 12.77
N PRO A 238 -4.43 -13.79 13.34
CA PRO A 238 -5.71 -14.11 12.71
C PRO A 238 -6.73 -12.99 12.87
N TYR A 239 -6.29 -11.73 12.97
CA TYR A 239 -7.19 -10.59 13.18
C TYR A 239 -6.98 -9.50 12.15
#